data_dd073a947de522a595a468ef385e3103
#
_entry.id   dd073a947de522a595a468ef385e3103
#
_cell.length_a   1.000
_cell.length_b   1.000
_cell.length_c   1.000
_cell.angle_alpha   90.00
_cell.angle_beta   90.00
_cell.angle_gamma   90.00
#
_symmetry.space_group_name_H-M   'P 1'
#
loop_
_entity.id
_entity.type
_entity.pdbx_description
1 polymer ?
#
loop_
_entity_poly.entity_id
_entity_poly.type
_entity_poly.pdbx_seq_one_letter_code
_entity_poly.pdbx_strand_id
1 'polypeptide(L)'
;MIDRRSPVPSVRVKLIGADGATDTDSAAVLGTGLVVLFAVPGAFTPTCHVNHLPGFLANEPKLKAAGVDRIVCASVNDQHVMKAWAEASGALGKIDFIADGNADLAEAMGLAKDFPGMGRRFARSALLIRDGVVDAVFVEDAPGVNASGAPAILMALEAANSQPLRQETAL
;
A
#
# COMPACT_ATOMS: atom_id res chain seq x y z
N MET A 1 -7.79 0.53 14.31
CA MET A 1 -6.92 0.90 13.20
C MET A 1 -5.52 0.38 13.47
N ILE A 2 -4.92 -0.24 12.46
CA ILE A 2 -3.52 -0.67 12.53
C ILE A 2 -2.62 0.52 12.83
N ASP A 3 -1.57 0.32 13.59
CA ASP A 3 -0.65 1.38 13.99
C ASP A 3 0.81 0.94 13.90
N ARG A 4 1.71 1.86 14.21
CA ARG A 4 3.14 1.58 14.27
C ARG A 4 3.43 0.45 15.27
N ARG A 5 4.28 -0.50 14.87
CA ARG A 5 4.67 -1.73 15.56
C ARG A 5 3.64 -2.85 15.50
N SER A 6 2.49 -2.65 14.88
CA SER A 6 1.55 -3.75 14.64
C SER A 6 2.13 -4.73 13.62
N PRO A 7 1.97 -6.04 13.82
CA PRO A 7 2.20 -7.00 12.75
C PRO A 7 1.14 -6.85 11.67
N VAL A 8 1.51 -7.10 10.42
CA VAL A 8 0.52 -7.13 9.34
C VAL A 8 -0.43 -8.31 9.54
N PRO A 9 -1.74 -8.13 9.32
CA PRO A 9 -2.69 -9.22 9.48
C PRO A 9 -2.52 -10.28 8.39
N SER A 10 -2.85 -11.51 8.74
CA SER A 10 -2.84 -12.67 7.84
C SER A 10 -4.27 -12.92 7.35
N VAL A 11 -4.53 -12.53 6.12
CA VAL A 11 -5.85 -12.62 5.47
C VAL A 11 -5.67 -13.18 4.06
N ARG A 12 -6.58 -14.06 3.64
CA ARG A 12 -6.59 -14.58 2.26
C ARG A 12 -6.95 -13.48 1.28
N VAL A 13 -6.11 -13.27 0.30
CA VAL A 13 -6.29 -12.25 -0.75
C VAL A 13 -5.87 -12.80 -2.11
N LYS A 14 -6.24 -12.10 -3.17
CA LYS A 14 -5.70 -12.31 -4.51
C LYS A 14 -4.57 -11.34 -4.75
N LEU A 15 -3.42 -11.83 -5.20
CA LEU A 15 -2.30 -11.01 -5.62
C LEU A 15 -2.23 -10.97 -7.14
N ILE A 16 -2.19 -9.78 -7.71
CA ILE A 16 -1.97 -9.55 -9.15
C ILE A 16 -0.55 -9.03 -9.32
N GLY A 17 0.29 -9.81 -9.97
CA GLY A 17 1.65 -9.48 -10.32
C GLY A 17 1.88 -9.64 -11.81
N ALA A 18 3.14 -9.52 -12.24
CA ALA A 18 3.54 -9.65 -13.64
C ALA A 18 3.10 -10.98 -14.29
N ASP A 19 3.05 -12.05 -13.51
CA ASP A 19 2.73 -13.40 -13.97
C ASP A 19 1.23 -13.75 -13.83
N GLY A 20 0.40 -12.83 -13.41
CA GLY A 20 -1.05 -13.02 -13.28
C GLY A 20 -1.55 -12.98 -11.84
N ALA A 21 -2.73 -13.56 -11.62
CA ALA A 21 -3.39 -13.58 -10.32
C ALA A 21 -3.12 -14.89 -9.58
N THR A 22 -2.78 -14.79 -8.29
CA THR A 22 -2.55 -15.93 -7.41
C THR A 22 -3.31 -15.78 -6.10
N ASP A 23 -3.76 -16.90 -5.55
CA ASP A 23 -4.28 -16.94 -4.19
C ASP A 23 -3.10 -16.93 -3.21
N THR A 24 -3.17 -16.05 -2.24
CA THR A 24 -2.10 -15.93 -1.24
C THR A 24 -2.64 -15.37 0.08
N ASP A 25 -1.73 -15.13 0.98
CA ASP A 25 -1.99 -14.51 2.28
C ASP A 25 -1.34 -13.13 2.34
N SER A 26 -2.02 -12.17 2.93
CA SER A 26 -1.51 -10.80 3.04
C SER A 26 -0.17 -10.73 3.80
N ALA A 27 0.01 -11.56 4.81
CA ALA A 27 1.27 -11.61 5.55
C ALA A 27 2.42 -12.13 4.68
N ALA A 28 2.17 -13.03 3.73
CA ALA A 28 3.19 -13.49 2.79
C ALA A 28 3.59 -12.39 1.80
N VAL A 29 2.64 -11.59 1.34
CA VAL A 29 2.90 -10.46 0.41
C VAL A 29 3.68 -9.35 1.11
N LEU A 30 3.35 -9.04 2.35
CA LEU A 30 3.81 -7.86 3.08
C LEU A 30 4.90 -8.19 4.12
N GLY A 31 5.28 -9.46 4.24
CA GLY A 31 6.05 -9.96 5.37
C GLY A 31 7.55 -9.88 5.26
N THR A 32 8.13 -9.50 4.12
CA THR A 32 9.57 -9.55 3.88
C THR A 32 10.08 -8.24 3.29
N GLY A 33 11.16 -7.71 3.86
CA GLY A 33 11.80 -6.49 3.38
C GLY A 33 11.03 -5.22 3.70
N LEU A 34 11.40 -4.13 3.04
CA LEU A 34 10.72 -2.84 3.15
C LEU A 34 9.64 -2.75 2.07
N VAL A 35 8.40 -2.74 2.51
CA VAL A 35 7.22 -2.69 1.65
C VAL A 35 6.49 -1.37 1.85
N VAL A 36 6.15 -0.72 0.75
CA VAL A 36 5.17 0.37 0.74
C VAL A 36 3.84 -0.21 0.28
N LEU A 37 2.84 -0.17 1.15
CA LEU A 37 1.47 -0.50 0.82
C LEU A 37 0.67 0.80 0.75
N PHE A 38 0.05 1.09 -0.38
CA PHE A 38 -0.95 2.15 -0.45
C PHE A 38 -2.31 1.56 -0.80
N ALA A 39 -3.33 2.05 -0.13
CA ALA A 39 -4.68 1.56 -0.27
C ALA A 39 -5.59 2.67 -0.79
N VAL A 40 -6.45 2.31 -1.70
CA VAL A 40 -7.33 3.24 -2.42
C VAL A 40 -8.80 2.82 -2.28
N PRO A 41 -9.74 3.79 -2.28
CA PRO A 41 -11.17 3.48 -2.24
C PRO A 41 -11.69 2.67 -3.42
N GLY A 42 -11.08 2.76 -4.58
CA GLY A 42 -11.51 1.96 -5.72
C GLY A 42 -10.68 2.14 -6.97
N ALA A 43 -10.45 1.02 -7.68
CA ALA A 43 -9.84 1.02 -9.00
C ALA A 43 -10.65 1.89 -9.98
N PHE A 44 -9.96 2.59 -10.89
CA PHE A 44 -10.55 3.48 -11.89
C PHE A 44 -11.34 4.68 -11.35
N THR A 45 -11.42 4.86 -10.04
CA THR A 45 -12.06 6.06 -9.48
C THR A 45 -11.16 7.28 -9.70
N PRO A 46 -11.71 8.52 -9.80
CA PRO A 46 -10.94 9.67 -10.31
C PRO A 46 -9.62 9.93 -9.59
N THR A 47 -9.61 10.06 -8.28
CA THR A 47 -8.39 10.36 -7.50
C THR A 47 -7.42 9.18 -7.50
N CYS A 48 -7.92 7.96 -7.40
CA CYS A 48 -7.08 6.75 -7.41
C CYS A 48 -6.39 6.56 -8.76
N HIS A 49 -7.12 6.76 -9.85
CA HIS A 49 -6.64 6.52 -11.21
C HIS A 49 -5.77 7.66 -11.76
N VAL A 50 -6.10 8.90 -11.45
CA VAL A 50 -5.43 10.09 -12.02
C VAL A 50 -4.29 10.59 -11.16
N ASN A 51 -4.31 10.35 -9.85
CA ASN A 51 -3.36 10.93 -8.91
C ASN A 51 -2.60 9.89 -8.08
N HIS A 52 -3.29 9.08 -7.28
CA HIS A 52 -2.63 8.23 -6.29
C HIS A 52 -1.72 7.17 -6.92
N LEU A 53 -2.27 6.34 -7.80
CA LEU A 53 -1.50 5.32 -8.51
C LEU A 53 -0.42 5.92 -9.42
N PRO A 54 -0.72 6.92 -10.29
CA PRO A 54 0.32 7.51 -11.12
C PRO A 54 1.45 8.14 -10.32
N GLY A 55 1.17 8.71 -9.16
CA GLY A 55 2.18 9.27 -8.26
C GLY A 55 3.17 8.22 -7.76
N PHE A 56 2.71 7.06 -7.35
CA PHE A 56 3.57 5.95 -6.97
C PHE A 56 4.33 5.37 -8.16
N LEU A 57 3.67 5.25 -9.30
CA LEU A 57 4.29 4.73 -10.51
C LEU A 57 5.43 5.63 -11.00
N ALA A 58 5.22 6.94 -11.00
CA ALA A 58 6.23 7.92 -11.39
C ALA A 58 7.43 7.97 -10.42
N ASN A 59 7.20 7.69 -9.14
CA ASN A 59 8.22 7.71 -8.09
C ASN A 59 8.80 6.32 -7.77
N GLU A 60 8.41 5.29 -8.49
CA GLU A 60 8.89 3.91 -8.28
C GLU A 60 10.42 3.83 -8.27
N PRO A 61 11.16 4.42 -9.22
CA PRO A 61 12.63 4.38 -9.17
C PRO A 61 13.20 5.04 -7.92
N LYS A 62 12.64 6.16 -7.47
CA LYS A 62 13.09 6.87 -6.27
C LYS A 62 12.81 6.06 -5.00
N LEU A 63 11.66 5.41 -4.93
CA LEU A 63 11.31 4.53 -3.82
C LEU A 63 12.26 3.34 -3.74
N LYS A 64 12.56 2.71 -4.86
CA LYS A 64 13.54 1.61 -4.94
C LYS A 64 14.94 2.09 -4.51
N ALA A 65 15.37 3.24 -4.96
CA ALA A 65 16.65 3.83 -4.56
C ALA A 65 16.71 4.17 -3.06
N ALA A 66 15.56 4.46 -2.44
CA ALA A 66 15.44 4.70 -1.00
C ALA A 66 15.39 3.41 -0.17
N GLY A 67 15.47 2.25 -0.78
CA GLY A 67 15.51 0.95 -0.12
C GLY A 67 14.20 0.16 -0.11
N VAL A 68 13.16 0.63 -0.80
CA VAL A 68 11.90 -0.10 -0.91
C VAL A 68 12.08 -1.33 -1.79
N ASP A 69 11.77 -2.49 -1.25
CA ASP A 69 11.84 -3.77 -1.96
C ASP A 69 10.60 -4.05 -2.79
N ARG A 70 9.43 -3.58 -2.33
CA ARG A 70 8.15 -3.87 -2.97
C ARG A 70 7.16 -2.73 -2.77
N ILE A 71 6.43 -2.40 -3.82
CA ILE A 71 5.30 -1.46 -3.78
C ILE A 71 4.03 -2.23 -4.07
N VAL A 72 3.04 -2.13 -3.20
CA VAL A 72 1.77 -2.84 -3.28
C VAL A 72 0.61 -1.85 -3.19
N CYS A 73 -0.35 -2.00 -4.09
CA CYS A 73 -1.62 -1.27 -4.07
C CYS A 73 -2.76 -2.20 -3.66
N ALA A 74 -3.52 -1.84 -2.64
CA ALA A 74 -4.68 -2.61 -2.21
C ALA A 74 -5.98 -1.86 -2.46
N SER A 75 -7.01 -2.58 -2.84
CA SER A 75 -8.36 -2.05 -3.02
C SER A 75 -9.41 -3.11 -2.77
N VAL A 76 -10.60 -2.69 -2.31
CA VAL A 76 -11.79 -3.55 -2.21
C VAL A 76 -12.42 -3.65 -3.60
N ASN A 77 -11.75 -4.38 -4.46
CA ASN A 77 -12.19 -4.75 -5.81
C ASN A 77 -11.83 -6.21 -6.05
N ASP A 78 -12.49 -6.85 -7.00
CA ASP A 78 -12.15 -8.21 -7.39
C ASP A 78 -10.87 -8.29 -8.23
N GLN A 79 -10.37 -9.50 -8.43
CA GLN A 79 -9.13 -9.75 -9.19
C GLN A 79 -9.20 -9.29 -10.64
N HIS A 80 -10.36 -9.37 -11.28
CA HIS A 80 -10.52 -9.01 -12.69
C HIS A 80 -10.43 -7.50 -12.88
N VAL A 81 -11.06 -6.74 -12.00
CA VAL A 81 -10.97 -5.27 -11.99
C VAL A 81 -9.56 -4.81 -11.68
N MET A 82 -8.92 -5.40 -10.67
CA MET A 82 -7.55 -5.02 -10.30
C MET A 82 -6.55 -5.35 -11.41
N LYS A 83 -6.70 -6.49 -12.07
CA LYS A 83 -5.87 -6.85 -13.22
C LYS A 83 -6.04 -5.85 -14.37
N ALA A 84 -7.27 -5.52 -14.71
CA ALA A 84 -7.55 -4.54 -15.75
C ALA A 84 -6.97 -3.16 -15.42
N TRP A 85 -7.06 -2.76 -14.16
CA TRP A 85 -6.49 -1.49 -13.70
C TRP A 85 -4.96 -1.46 -13.76
N ALA A 86 -4.32 -2.55 -13.34
CA ALA A 86 -2.86 -2.69 -13.43
C ALA A 86 -2.37 -2.61 -14.89
N GLU A 87 -3.07 -3.25 -15.80
CA GLU A 87 -2.75 -3.22 -17.24
C GLU A 87 -2.99 -1.82 -17.84
N ALA A 88 -4.15 -1.23 -17.57
CA ALA A 88 -4.53 0.09 -18.12
C ALA A 88 -3.63 1.22 -17.62
N SER A 89 -3.12 1.13 -16.40
CA SER A 89 -2.24 2.14 -15.79
C SER A 89 -0.77 1.97 -16.13
N GLY A 90 -0.38 0.86 -16.76
CA GLY A 90 1.03 0.54 -17.03
C GLY A 90 1.82 0.11 -15.78
N ALA A 91 1.13 -0.24 -14.70
CA ALA A 91 1.76 -0.58 -13.42
C ALA A 91 2.17 -2.05 -13.31
N LEU A 92 1.67 -2.91 -14.19
CA LEU A 92 1.94 -4.34 -14.14
C LEU A 92 3.45 -4.62 -14.22
N GLY A 93 3.97 -5.38 -13.27
CA GLY A 93 5.40 -5.66 -13.14
C GLY A 93 6.21 -4.62 -12.38
N LYS A 94 5.64 -3.47 -12.04
CA LYS A 94 6.28 -2.41 -11.23
C LYS A 94 5.64 -2.27 -9.86
N ILE A 95 4.33 -2.39 -9.80
CA ILE A 95 3.52 -2.37 -8.58
C ILE A 95 2.68 -3.64 -8.56
N ASP A 96 2.69 -4.33 -7.45
CA ASP A 96 1.80 -5.48 -7.23
C ASP A 96 0.47 -5.00 -6.66
N PHE A 97 -0.60 -5.74 -6.95
CA PHE A 97 -1.95 -5.35 -6.54
C PHE A 97 -2.57 -6.42 -5.66
N ILE A 98 -3.14 -6.02 -4.54
CA ILE A 98 -3.97 -6.88 -3.70
C ILE A 98 -5.44 -6.58 -4.02
N ALA A 99 -6.14 -7.60 -4.50
CA ALA A 99 -7.59 -7.57 -4.65
C ALA A 99 -8.23 -8.11 -3.37
N ASP A 100 -8.76 -7.20 -2.57
CA ASP A 100 -9.42 -7.48 -1.29
C ASP A 100 -10.95 -7.41 -1.48
N GLY A 101 -11.48 -8.29 -2.33
CA GLY A 101 -12.86 -8.22 -2.82
C GLY A 101 -13.93 -8.25 -1.74
N ASN A 102 -13.66 -8.89 -0.60
CA ASN A 102 -14.59 -9.00 0.53
C ASN A 102 -14.32 -7.97 1.63
N ALA A 103 -13.37 -7.07 1.46
CA ALA A 103 -12.91 -6.12 2.46
C ALA A 103 -12.29 -6.76 3.73
N ASP A 104 -11.89 -8.00 3.67
CA ASP A 104 -11.35 -8.72 4.84
C ASP A 104 -10.05 -8.11 5.33
N LEU A 105 -9.15 -7.72 4.43
CA LEU A 105 -7.91 -7.04 4.77
C LEU A 105 -8.16 -5.63 5.29
N ALA A 106 -9.04 -4.88 4.64
CA ALA A 106 -9.41 -3.54 5.07
C ALA A 106 -10.00 -3.55 6.49
N GLU A 107 -10.86 -4.51 6.79
CA GLU A 107 -11.43 -4.69 8.14
C GLU A 107 -10.35 -5.10 9.15
N ALA A 108 -9.50 -6.06 8.80
CA ALA A 108 -8.43 -6.52 9.69
C ALA A 108 -7.43 -5.41 10.05
N MET A 109 -7.18 -4.48 9.14
CA MET A 109 -6.33 -3.32 9.36
C MET A 109 -7.05 -2.15 10.07
N GLY A 110 -8.37 -2.22 10.21
CA GLY A 110 -9.17 -1.10 10.71
C GLY A 110 -9.16 0.11 9.78
N LEU A 111 -8.96 -0.12 8.49
CA LEU A 111 -8.93 0.89 7.42
C LEU A 111 -10.17 0.85 6.54
N ALA A 112 -11.14 0.01 6.84
CA ALA A 112 -12.40 -0.05 6.12
C ALA A 112 -13.28 1.15 6.46
N LYS A 113 -13.91 1.71 5.44
CA LYS A 113 -14.75 2.89 5.53
C LYS A 113 -15.90 2.77 4.54
N ASP A 114 -17.07 3.28 4.91
CA ASP A 114 -18.22 3.35 4.02
C ASP A 114 -18.14 4.62 3.16
N PHE A 115 -18.27 4.44 1.86
CA PHE A 115 -18.30 5.54 0.89
C PHE A 115 -19.68 5.60 0.25
N PRO A 116 -20.36 6.77 0.26
CA PRO A 116 -21.67 6.90 -0.37
C PRO A 116 -21.62 6.47 -1.85
N GLY A 117 -22.52 5.56 -2.23
CA GLY A 117 -22.62 5.03 -3.59
C GLY A 117 -21.55 4.00 -3.97
N MET A 118 -20.59 3.72 -3.11
CA MET A 118 -19.50 2.77 -3.37
C MET A 118 -19.45 1.60 -2.38
N GLY A 119 -20.10 1.73 -1.24
CA GLY A 119 -20.09 0.71 -0.19
C GLY A 119 -18.82 0.70 0.65
N ARG A 120 -18.50 -0.47 1.20
CA ARG A 120 -17.37 -0.66 2.10
C ARG A 120 -16.06 -0.74 1.32
N ARG A 121 -15.14 0.18 1.57
CA ARG A 121 -13.88 0.31 0.84
C ARG A 121 -12.72 0.56 1.80
N PHE A 122 -11.49 0.53 1.29
CA PHE A 122 -10.35 1.08 2.02
C PHE A 122 -10.45 2.60 2.16
N ALA A 123 -10.19 3.10 3.35
CA ALA A 123 -9.82 4.50 3.51
C ALA A 123 -8.51 4.75 2.74
N ARG A 124 -8.41 5.89 2.07
CA ARG A 124 -7.17 6.26 1.35
C ARG A 124 -6.02 6.39 2.33
N SER A 125 -5.00 5.58 2.14
CA SER A 125 -3.92 5.43 3.12
C SER A 125 -2.65 4.87 2.48
N ALA A 126 -1.56 4.94 3.22
CA ALA A 126 -0.32 4.24 2.90
C ALA A 126 0.36 3.77 4.19
N LEU A 127 1.07 2.67 4.08
CA LEU A 127 1.84 2.10 5.19
C LEU A 127 3.27 1.83 4.73
N LEU A 128 4.22 2.10 5.62
CA LEU A 128 5.57 1.55 5.53
C LEU A 128 5.62 0.30 6.40
N ILE A 129 6.05 -0.81 5.82
CA ILE A 129 6.11 -2.11 6.49
C ILE A 129 7.51 -2.65 6.35
N ARG A 130 8.12 -3.04 7.46
CA ARG A 130 9.46 -3.59 7.49
C ARG A 130 9.42 -4.98 8.10
N ASP A 131 9.75 -6.00 7.29
CA ASP A 131 9.74 -7.41 7.69
C ASP A 131 8.44 -7.83 8.41
N GLY A 132 7.30 -7.43 7.84
CA GLY A 132 5.98 -7.79 8.34
C GLY A 132 5.47 -6.97 9.52
N VAL A 133 6.20 -5.94 9.94
CA VAL A 133 5.82 -5.05 11.04
C VAL A 133 5.63 -3.63 10.52
N VAL A 134 4.55 -3.00 10.90
CA VAL A 134 4.22 -1.63 10.47
C VAL A 134 5.19 -0.63 11.09
N ASP A 135 5.84 0.14 10.25
CA ASP A 135 6.81 1.18 10.63
C ASP A 135 6.17 2.57 10.69
N ALA A 136 5.23 2.84 9.80
CA ALA A 136 4.47 4.08 9.76
C ALA A 136 3.12 3.89 9.07
N VAL A 137 2.14 4.69 9.47
CA VAL A 137 0.78 4.71 8.91
C VAL A 137 0.43 6.14 8.51
N PHE A 138 -0.06 6.31 7.29
CA PHE A 138 -0.47 7.59 6.72
C PHE A 138 -1.90 7.46 6.21
N VAL A 139 -2.85 8.06 6.89
CA VAL A 139 -4.27 8.04 6.52
C VAL A 139 -4.71 9.45 6.14
N GLU A 140 -5.39 9.57 4.99
CA GLU A 140 -5.96 10.84 4.58
C GLU A 140 -7.13 11.21 5.49
N ASP A 141 -7.14 12.46 5.95
CA ASP A 141 -8.22 13.03 6.78
C ASP A 141 -9.19 13.90 5.98
N ALA A 142 -8.88 14.13 4.70
CA ALA A 142 -9.68 14.94 3.77
C ALA A 142 -9.62 14.34 2.36
N PRO A 143 -10.53 14.70 1.44
CA PRO A 143 -10.44 14.27 0.05
C PRO A 143 -9.12 14.68 -0.60
N GLY A 144 -8.59 13.82 -1.46
CA GLY A 144 -7.35 14.06 -2.19
C GLY A 144 -6.20 13.18 -1.73
N VAL A 145 -5.01 13.44 -2.28
CA VAL A 145 -3.78 12.68 -2.00
C VAL A 145 -2.73 13.64 -1.44
N ASN A 146 -2.50 13.57 -0.14
CA ASN A 146 -1.51 14.37 0.58
C ASN A 146 -0.62 13.47 1.45
N ALA A 147 -1.13 13.05 2.61
CA ALA A 147 -0.39 12.24 3.58
C ALA A 147 -0.01 10.85 3.04
N SER A 148 -0.82 10.24 2.18
CA SER A 148 -0.64 8.89 1.65
C SER A 148 -0.01 8.84 0.25
N GLY A 149 0.39 9.96 -0.31
CA GLY A 149 1.02 10.03 -1.62
C GLY A 149 2.51 9.67 -1.60
N ALA A 150 3.05 9.33 -2.77
CA ALA A 150 4.46 8.96 -2.91
C ALA A 150 5.44 10.03 -2.38
N PRO A 151 5.22 11.34 -2.60
CA PRO A 151 6.10 12.35 -2.02
C PRO A 151 6.17 12.31 -0.50
N ALA A 152 5.04 12.12 0.19
CA ALA A 152 5.02 12.01 1.65
C ALA A 152 5.77 10.78 2.16
N ILE A 153 5.64 9.66 1.46
CA ILE A 153 6.36 8.43 1.78
C ILE A 153 7.87 8.60 1.57
N LEU A 154 8.28 9.23 0.48
CA LEU A 154 9.69 9.54 0.21
C LEU A 154 10.28 10.42 1.30
N MET A 155 9.59 11.46 1.73
CA MET A 155 10.02 12.32 2.84
C MET A 155 10.19 11.54 4.14
N ALA A 156 9.28 10.62 4.45
CA ALA A 156 9.37 9.77 5.63
C ALA A 156 10.58 8.82 5.57
N LEU A 157 10.86 8.26 4.41
CA LEU A 157 12.02 7.39 4.18
C LEU A 157 13.35 8.19 4.30
N GLU A 158 13.43 9.36 3.73
CA GLU A 158 14.60 10.25 3.83
C GLU A 158 14.85 10.67 5.28
N ALA A 159 13.82 11.00 6.03
CA ALA A 159 13.95 11.35 7.45
C ALA A 159 14.45 10.17 8.29
N ALA A 160 13.99 8.95 8.01
CA ALA A 160 14.46 7.74 8.69
C ALA A 160 15.91 7.42 8.35
N ASN A 161 16.32 7.60 7.08
CA ASN A 161 17.69 7.34 6.63
C ASN A 161 18.70 8.41 7.09
N SER A 162 18.27 9.63 7.40
CA SER A 162 19.11 10.72 7.88
C SER A 162 19.28 10.74 9.40
N GLN A 163 18.54 9.93 10.17
CA GLN A 163 18.78 9.80 11.59
C GLN A 163 20.12 9.09 11.83
N PRO A 164 21.06 9.69 12.59
CA PRO A 164 22.29 8.99 12.94
C PRO A 164 21.91 7.70 13.66
N LEU A 165 22.57 6.61 13.27
CA LEU A 165 22.54 5.37 14.03
C LEU A 165 22.75 5.76 15.49
N ARG A 166 21.75 5.54 16.34
CA ARG A 166 21.98 5.56 17.77
C ARG A 166 23.03 4.50 18.00
N GLN A 167 24.25 4.93 18.26
CA GLN A 167 25.24 4.07 18.86
C GLN A 167 24.61 3.64 20.20
N GLU A 168 24.07 2.44 20.22
CA GLU A 168 23.90 1.76 21.48
C GLU A 168 25.32 1.61 22.03
N THR A 169 25.67 2.50 22.92
CA THR A 169 26.82 2.30 23.82
C THR A 169 26.41 1.11 24.68
N ALA A 170 26.78 -0.09 24.23
CA ALA A 170 26.80 -1.25 25.10
C ALA A 170 27.82 -0.98 26.20
N LEU A 171 27.33 -0.73 27.36
CA LEU A 171 28.14 -0.84 28.61
C LEU A 171 28.19 -2.30 29.02
#